data_b7e463bb7d7f6555029ff9ca0d9f8734
#
_entry.id   b7e463bb7d7f6555029ff9ca0d9f8734
#
_cell.length_a   1.000
_cell.length_b   1.000
_cell.length_c   1.000
_cell.angle_alpha   90.00
_cell.angle_beta   90.00
_cell.angle_gamma   90.00
#
_symmetry.space_group_name_H-M   'P 1'
#
loop_
_entity.id
_entity.type
_entity.pdbx_description
1 polymer ?
#
loop_
_entity_poly.entity_id
_entity_poly.type
_entity_poly.pdbx_seq_one_letter_code
_entity_poly.pdbx_strand_id
1 'polypeptide(L)'
;MTATGQGFFPFTVFRFTVGYASYFLAKSVFLVCGLPVLILLTPFPSTKQLLLQVLSHAFLRFFTRTWLPALGLYRIVEITGLDQVLPLRPAIYVANHRGYLDSITLLGLLPRTGVLIKSRHGRQPMYHMLIRHFNLVSVDPNALSSVSASLERCERILSGGENLLVFPEGSRARSGRLQRFNGFAFELAQRAGLPVIPVIIHSTLPFMAKLPGSIFPRGDNQYRIRFLDPVHPTPEDDADALSDRVYRRMARELRPLDAGTIWDTEPPARYD
;
A
#
# COMPACT_ATOMS: atom_id res chain seq x y z
N MET A 1 -25.09 -20.40 -14.20
CA MET A 1 -25.02 -20.69 -12.74
C MET A 1 -24.14 -21.91 -12.56
N THR A 2 -22.85 -21.75 -12.43
CA THR A 2 -21.91 -22.84 -12.14
C THR A 2 -21.44 -22.65 -10.71
N ALA A 3 -21.82 -23.60 -9.85
CA ALA A 3 -21.40 -23.69 -8.45
C ALA A 3 -19.87 -23.97 -8.41
N THR A 4 -19.06 -22.93 -8.51
CA THR A 4 -17.62 -23.03 -8.34
C THR A 4 -17.26 -23.03 -6.87
N GLY A 5 -16.94 -24.21 -6.34
CA GLY A 5 -15.97 -24.41 -5.27
C GLY A 5 -16.18 -23.61 -3.98
N GLN A 6 -17.30 -23.79 -3.29
CA GLN A 6 -17.37 -23.43 -1.86
C GLN A 6 -16.47 -24.37 -1.08
N GLY A 7 -15.21 -23.98 -0.91
CA GLY A 7 -14.31 -24.71 -0.02
C GLY A 7 -14.96 -24.91 1.35
N PHE A 8 -14.84 -26.13 1.88
CA PHE A 8 -15.39 -26.50 3.19
C PHE A 8 -14.96 -25.48 4.25
N PHE A 9 -15.90 -24.89 4.97
CA PHE A 9 -15.66 -23.74 5.89
C PHE A 9 -14.49 -23.95 6.87
N PRO A 10 -14.33 -25.12 7.52
CA PRO A 10 -13.19 -25.39 8.39
C PRO A 10 -11.83 -25.32 7.68
N PHE A 11 -11.74 -25.76 6.42
CA PHE A 11 -10.51 -25.69 5.66
C PHE A 11 -10.14 -24.24 5.29
N THR A 12 -11.10 -23.40 4.96
CA THR A 12 -10.89 -21.98 4.74
C THR A 12 -10.38 -21.29 6.01
N VAL A 13 -11.01 -21.53 7.16
CA VAL A 13 -10.56 -21.01 8.46
C VAL A 13 -9.14 -21.48 8.77
N PHE A 14 -8.84 -22.76 8.58
CA PHE A 14 -7.51 -23.30 8.80
C PHE A 14 -6.44 -22.57 7.97
N ARG A 15 -6.65 -22.41 6.67
CA ARG A 15 -5.70 -21.72 5.77
C ARG A 15 -5.44 -20.27 6.21
N PHE A 16 -6.50 -19.53 6.55
CA PHE A 16 -6.36 -18.16 7.05
C PHE A 16 -5.66 -18.12 8.41
N THR A 17 -5.97 -19.05 9.30
CA THR A 17 -5.29 -19.16 10.59
C THR A 17 -3.80 -19.40 10.42
N VAL A 18 -3.41 -20.32 9.53
CA VAL A 18 -1.99 -20.57 9.19
C VAL A 18 -1.35 -19.31 8.59
N GLY A 19 -2.04 -18.59 7.68
CA GLY A 19 -1.56 -17.34 7.10
C GLY A 19 -1.35 -16.24 8.15
N TYR A 20 -2.28 -16.07 9.07
CA TYR A 20 -2.14 -15.12 10.18
C TYR A 20 -1.04 -15.55 11.16
N ALA A 21 -1.03 -16.81 11.57
CA ALA A 21 -0.01 -17.33 12.48
C ALA A 21 1.40 -17.20 11.90
N SER A 22 1.58 -17.52 10.62
CA SER A 22 2.88 -17.36 9.94
C SER A 22 3.32 -15.90 9.84
N TYR A 23 2.40 -14.97 9.63
CA TYR A 23 2.71 -13.54 9.63
C TYR A 23 3.15 -13.05 11.02
N PHE A 24 2.46 -13.46 12.09
CA PHE A 24 2.85 -13.12 13.46
C PHE A 24 4.14 -13.80 13.86
N LEU A 25 4.36 -15.05 13.47
CA LEU A 25 5.61 -15.78 13.70
C LEU A 25 6.78 -15.07 13.00
N ALA A 26 6.63 -14.70 11.75
CA ALA A 26 7.66 -13.97 11.02
C ALA A 26 8.02 -12.63 11.67
N LYS A 27 7.02 -11.90 12.20
CA LYS A 27 7.26 -10.69 13.00
C LYS A 27 8.04 -11.00 14.27
N SER A 28 7.72 -12.09 14.98
CA SER A 28 8.39 -12.49 16.20
C SER A 28 9.83 -12.91 15.92
N VAL A 29 10.08 -13.68 14.87
CA VAL A 29 11.42 -14.05 14.42
C VAL A 29 12.23 -12.81 14.06
N PHE A 30 11.64 -11.86 13.34
CA PHE A 30 12.31 -10.60 13.04
C PHE A 30 12.68 -9.81 14.31
N LEU A 31 11.79 -9.77 15.30
CA LEU A 31 12.04 -9.09 16.57
C LEU A 31 13.18 -9.77 17.35
N VAL A 32 13.16 -11.09 17.43
CA VAL A 32 14.11 -11.87 18.25
C VAL A 32 15.49 -12.00 17.58
N CYS A 33 15.51 -12.24 16.27
CA CYS A 33 16.75 -12.45 15.53
C CYS A 33 17.25 -11.16 14.86
N GLY A 34 16.35 -10.36 14.32
CA GLY A 34 16.69 -9.13 13.62
C GLY A 34 17.12 -8.01 14.56
N LEU A 35 16.52 -7.90 15.75
CA LEU A 35 16.88 -6.85 16.71
C LEU A 35 18.33 -6.91 17.19
N PRO A 36 18.90 -8.06 17.58
CA PRO A 36 20.32 -8.16 17.88
C PRO A 36 21.22 -7.75 16.73
N VAL A 37 20.92 -8.18 15.52
CA VAL A 37 21.67 -7.78 14.31
C VAL A 37 21.59 -6.24 14.12
N LEU A 38 20.45 -5.64 14.34
CA LEU A 38 20.27 -4.19 14.29
C LEU A 38 21.11 -3.46 15.34
N ILE A 39 21.20 -4.00 16.53
CA ILE A 39 22.05 -3.46 17.61
C ILE A 39 23.52 -3.54 17.21
N LEU A 40 23.97 -4.68 16.70
CA LEU A 40 25.35 -4.88 16.23
C LEU A 40 25.73 -3.94 15.08
N LEU A 41 24.79 -3.64 14.20
CA LEU A 41 24.98 -2.73 13.06
C LEU A 41 24.77 -1.25 13.42
N THR A 42 24.51 -0.90 14.68
CA THR A 42 24.32 0.50 15.10
C THR A 42 25.50 1.41 14.77
N PRO A 43 26.79 0.98 14.88
CA PRO A 43 27.93 1.78 14.48
C PRO A 43 27.99 2.09 12.96
N PHE A 44 27.22 1.34 12.15
CA PHE A 44 27.21 1.46 10.67
C PHE A 44 25.80 1.79 10.19
N PRO A 45 25.31 3.03 10.36
CA PRO A 45 23.90 3.37 10.13
C PRO A 45 23.47 3.21 8.67
N SER A 46 24.32 3.51 7.71
CA SER A 46 24.03 3.35 6.27
C SER A 46 23.92 1.87 5.86
N THR A 47 24.85 1.04 6.30
CA THR A 47 24.84 -0.42 6.05
C THR A 47 23.59 -1.06 6.68
N LYS A 48 23.28 -0.67 7.92
CA LYS A 48 22.10 -1.13 8.64
C LYS A 48 20.82 -0.79 7.88
N GLN A 49 20.67 0.45 7.44
CA GLN A 49 19.47 0.89 6.71
C GLN A 49 19.32 0.16 5.38
N LEU A 50 20.42 0.03 4.63
CA LEU A 50 20.42 -0.71 3.37
C LEU A 50 20.02 -2.19 3.57
N LEU A 51 20.65 -2.86 4.55
CA LEU A 51 20.35 -4.26 4.85
C LEU A 51 18.90 -4.46 5.23
N LEU A 52 18.36 -3.59 6.08
CA LEU A 52 16.96 -3.64 6.49
C LEU A 52 16.01 -3.46 5.29
N GLN A 53 16.27 -2.52 4.42
CA GLN A 53 15.47 -2.29 3.23
C GLN A 53 15.49 -3.52 2.30
N VAL A 54 16.68 -4.07 2.03
CA VAL A 54 16.83 -5.25 1.16
C VAL A 54 16.13 -6.48 1.75
N LEU A 55 16.38 -6.78 3.02
CA LEU A 55 15.78 -7.94 3.69
C LEU A 55 14.26 -7.82 3.80
N SER A 56 13.76 -6.63 4.13
CA SER A 56 12.32 -6.41 4.23
C SER A 56 11.62 -6.51 2.89
N HIS A 57 12.22 -5.92 1.85
CA HIS A 57 11.68 -6.04 0.49
C HIS A 57 11.66 -7.50 0.04
N ALA A 58 12.76 -8.24 0.22
CA ALA A 58 12.84 -9.65 -0.11
C ALA A 58 11.80 -10.49 0.67
N PHE A 59 11.66 -10.21 1.98
CA PHE A 59 10.66 -10.87 2.82
C PHE A 59 9.23 -10.58 2.35
N LEU A 60 8.87 -9.31 2.12
CA LEU A 60 7.54 -8.94 1.67
C LEU A 60 7.23 -9.51 0.29
N ARG A 61 8.21 -9.52 -0.61
CA ARG A 61 8.08 -10.13 -1.93
C ARG A 61 7.84 -11.65 -1.84
N PHE A 62 8.64 -12.37 -1.04
CA PHE A 62 8.43 -13.80 -0.80
C PHE A 62 7.06 -14.06 -0.18
N PHE A 63 6.71 -13.30 0.87
CA PHE A 63 5.48 -13.49 1.60
C PHE A 63 4.24 -13.27 0.73
N THR A 64 4.24 -12.20 -0.07
CA THR A 64 3.09 -11.82 -0.91
C THR A 64 3.02 -12.57 -2.24
N ARG A 65 4.16 -13.00 -2.81
CA ARG A 65 4.18 -13.65 -4.14
C ARG A 65 4.31 -15.17 -4.08
N THR A 66 4.72 -15.71 -2.95
CA THR A 66 4.95 -17.17 -2.82
C THR A 66 4.15 -17.74 -1.66
N TRP A 67 4.34 -17.24 -0.45
CA TRP A 67 3.77 -17.86 0.75
C TRP A 67 2.26 -17.77 0.83
N LEU A 68 1.69 -16.57 0.78
CA LEU A 68 0.24 -16.38 0.84
C LEU A 68 -0.50 -17.00 -0.36
N PRO A 69 0.00 -16.92 -1.61
CA PRO A 69 -0.54 -17.66 -2.73
C PRO A 69 -0.48 -19.18 -2.55
N ALA A 70 0.62 -19.73 -2.03
CA ALA A 70 0.75 -21.16 -1.75
C ALA A 70 -0.29 -21.66 -0.73
N LEU A 71 -0.67 -20.83 0.22
CA LEU A 71 -1.79 -21.09 1.14
C LEU A 71 -3.16 -20.89 0.47
N GLY A 72 -3.19 -20.43 -0.80
CA GLY A 72 -4.41 -20.13 -1.56
C GLY A 72 -5.26 -19.02 -0.93
N LEU A 73 -4.63 -18.07 -0.22
CA LEU A 73 -5.34 -16.95 0.42
C LEU A 73 -5.65 -15.86 -0.58
N TYR A 74 -4.78 -15.67 -1.57
CA TYR A 74 -5.01 -14.87 -2.75
C TYR A 74 -4.02 -15.25 -3.86
N ARG A 75 -4.28 -14.78 -5.06
CA ARG A 75 -3.41 -14.97 -6.22
C ARG A 75 -3.28 -13.68 -7.00
N ILE A 76 -2.06 -13.24 -7.26
CA ILE A 76 -1.81 -12.11 -8.16
C ILE A 76 -1.89 -12.65 -9.59
N VAL A 77 -2.94 -12.24 -10.30
CA VAL A 77 -3.21 -12.71 -11.67
C VAL A 77 -2.72 -11.73 -12.73
N GLU A 78 -2.50 -10.47 -12.35
CA GLU A 78 -2.06 -9.42 -13.27
C GLU A 78 -1.17 -8.40 -12.54
N ILE A 79 -0.02 -8.08 -13.13
CA ILE A 79 0.78 -6.90 -12.79
C ILE A 79 1.16 -6.25 -14.13
N THR A 80 0.72 -5.00 -14.33
CA THR A 80 1.03 -4.24 -15.55
C THR A 80 1.66 -2.91 -15.23
N GLY A 81 2.49 -2.38 -16.14
CA GLY A 81 3.13 -1.07 -16.03
C GLY A 81 4.28 -0.98 -15.01
N LEU A 82 4.56 -2.03 -14.24
CA LEU A 82 5.60 -2.01 -13.19
C LEU A 82 6.99 -1.70 -13.76
N ASP A 83 7.39 -2.40 -14.83
CA ASP A 83 8.73 -2.25 -15.41
C ASP A 83 8.95 -0.86 -16.02
N GLN A 84 7.87 -0.18 -16.41
CA GLN A 84 7.90 1.17 -16.96
C GLN A 84 8.11 2.22 -15.86
N VAL A 85 7.59 1.99 -14.66
CA VAL A 85 7.64 2.97 -13.57
C VAL A 85 8.80 2.75 -12.60
N LEU A 86 9.35 1.54 -12.51
CA LEU A 86 10.47 1.23 -11.61
C LEU A 86 11.74 2.08 -11.86
N PRO A 87 12.10 2.46 -13.11
CA PRO A 87 13.22 3.36 -13.36
C PRO A 87 12.98 4.80 -12.92
N LEU A 88 11.71 5.21 -12.76
CA LEU A 88 11.30 6.56 -12.39
C LEU A 88 11.48 6.76 -10.88
N ARG A 89 12.69 7.12 -10.47
CA ARG A 89 13.01 7.37 -9.06
C ARG A 89 13.74 8.70 -8.90
N PRO A 90 13.38 9.49 -7.87
CA PRO A 90 12.28 9.29 -6.92
C PRO A 90 10.90 9.56 -7.54
N ALA A 91 9.86 8.89 -7.02
CA ALA A 91 8.48 9.06 -7.43
C ALA A 91 7.49 8.90 -6.26
N ILE A 92 6.28 9.44 -6.43
CA ILE A 92 5.20 9.33 -5.46
C ILE A 92 4.14 8.38 -6.04
N TYR A 93 4.05 7.18 -5.46
CA TYR A 93 3.02 6.21 -5.82
C TYR A 93 1.73 6.49 -5.04
N VAL A 94 0.64 6.67 -5.75
CA VAL A 94 -0.69 6.91 -5.18
C VAL A 94 -1.58 5.72 -5.50
N ALA A 95 -2.03 4.99 -4.48
CA ALA A 95 -2.81 3.77 -4.63
C ALA A 95 -4.17 3.87 -3.94
N ASN A 96 -5.18 3.20 -4.51
CA ASN A 96 -6.44 2.96 -3.80
C ASN A 96 -6.25 1.91 -2.70
N HIS A 97 -7.07 1.97 -1.65
CA HIS A 97 -6.88 1.15 -0.44
C HIS A 97 -8.13 0.35 -0.08
N ARG A 98 -8.14 -0.94 -0.38
CA ARG A 98 -9.27 -1.85 -0.14
C ARG A 98 -9.04 -2.82 1.01
N GLY A 99 -7.82 -3.35 1.13
CA GLY A 99 -7.49 -4.38 2.11
C GLY A 99 -6.17 -4.15 2.84
N TYR A 100 -5.93 -4.96 3.85
CA TYR A 100 -4.68 -4.89 4.62
C TYR A 100 -3.45 -5.31 3.78
N LEU A 101 -3.65 -6.19 2.81
CA LEU A 101 -2.57 -6.70 1.97
C LEU A 101 -2.07 -5.68 0.95
N ASP A 102 -2.82 -4.62 0.65
CA ASP A 102 -2.47 -3.66 -0.40
C ASP A 102 -1.08 -3.06 -0.17
N SER A 103 -0.84 -2.52 1.04
CA SER A 103 0.44 -1.89 1.37
C SER A 103 1.61 -2.87 1.35
N ILE A 104 1.44 -4.06 1.95
CA ILE A 104 2.51 -5.06 2.00
C ILE A 104 2.80 -5.66 0.62
N THR A 105 1.79 -5.80 -0.24
CA THR A 105 1.95 -6.27 -1.61
C THR A 105 2.70 -5.23 -2.45
N LEU A 106 2.29 -3.96 -2.39
CA LEU A 106 2.99 -2.89 -3.10
C LEU A 106 4.44 -2.70 -2.61
N LEU A 107 4.68 -2.77 -1.30
CA LEU A 107 6.04 -2.71 -0.77
C LEU A 107 6.92 -3.90 -1.18
N GLY A 108 6.31 -5.07 -1.42
CA GLY A 108 6.99 -6.23 -2.00
C GLY A 108 7.28 -6.08 -3.51
N LEU A 109 6.66 -5.13 -4.20
CA LEU A 109 6.91 -4.80 -5.61
C LEU A 109 7.82 -3.60 -5.80
N LEU A 110 7.75 -2.62 -4.90
CA LEU A 110 8.42 -1.32 -4.99
C LEU A 110 9.61 -1.27 -4.03
N PRO A 111 10.85 -1.44 -4.51
CA PRO A 111 12.03 -1.34 -3.67
C PRO A 111 12.24 0.11 -3.22
N ARG A 112 12.90 0.29 -2.06
CA ARG A 112 13.29 1.60 -1.52
C ARG A 112 12.12 2.59 -1.46
N THR A 113 11.02 2.15 -0.86
CA THR A 113 9.78 2.93 -0.80
C THR A 113 9.35 3.14 0.64
N GLY A 114 9.24 4.40 1.04
CA GLY A 114 8.61 4.80 2.29
C GLY A 114 7.08 4.79 2.19
N VAL A 115 6.38 4.74 3.32
CA VAL A 115 4.91 4.71 3.36
C VAL A 115 4.37 5.71 4.36
N LEU A 116 3.32 6.44 3.97
CA LEU A 116 2.55 7.25 4.90
C LEU A 116 1.57 6.39 5.70
N ILE A 117 1.59 6.59 7.02
CA ILE A 117 0.65 5.94 7.95
C ILE A 117 -0.01 6.97 8.86
N LYS A 118 -1.22 6.67 9.32
CA LYS A 118 -1.87 7.53 10.33
C LYS A 118 -1.17 7.47 11.68
N SER A 119 -1.10 8.60 12.39
CA SER A 119 -0.45 8.76 13.69
C SER A 119 -0.92 7.75 14.74
N ARG A 120 -2.21 7.35 14.72
CA ARG A 120 -2.72 6.30 15.62
C ARG A 120 -1.99 4.97 15.52
N HIS A 121 -1.47 4.62 14.32
CA HIS A 121 -0.66 3.41 14.15
C HIS A 121 0.76 3.63 14.66
N GLY A 122 1.30 4.83 14.49
CA GLY A 122 2.62 5.20 15.00
C GLY A 122 2.78 5.11 16.52
N ARG A 123 1.67 5.14 17.27
CA ARG A 123 1.70 4.99 18.74
C ARG A 123 1.95 3.56 19.23
N GLN A 124 1.85 2.56 18.35
CA GLN A 124 2.10 1.17 18.71
C GLN A 124 3.62 0.90 18.69
N PRO A 125 4.20 0.20 19.68
CA PRO A 125 5.64 -0.01 19.79
C PRO A 125 6.30 -0.59 18.53
N MET A 126 5.62 -1.53 17.87
CA MET A 126 6.09 -2.12 16.62
C MET A 126 6.22 -1.09 15.50
N TYR A 127 5.26 -0.16 15.37
CA TYR A 127 5.34 0.89 14.36
C TYR A 127 6.42 1.93 14.65
N HIS A 128 6.76 2.18 15.93
CA HIS A 128 7.90 3.01 16.27
C HIS A 128 9.21 2.51 15.66
N MET A 129 9.43 1.20 15.74
CA MET A 129 10.59 0.57 15.11
C MET A 129 10.55 0.72 13.58
N LEU A 130 9.38 0.48 12.98
CA LEU A 130 9.19 0.62 11.53
C LEU A 130 9.37 2.08 11.07
N ILE A 131 8.85 3.07 11.79
CA ILE A 131 9.03 4.50 11.50
C ILE A 131 10.51 4.87 11.54
N ARG A 132 11.25 4.31 12.49
CA ARG A 132 12.67 4.63 12.68
C ARG A 132 13.57 4.00 11.63
N HIS A 133 13.22 2.83 11.12
CA HIS A 133 14.13 2.03 10.30
C HIS A 133 13.67 1.79 8.85
N PHE A 134 12.40 2.01 8.52
CA PHE A 134 11.81 1.65 7.23
C PHE A 134 11.16 2.81 6.49
N ASN A 135 11.54 4.05 6.82
CA ASN A 135 10.97 5.24 6.18
C ASN A 135 9.43 5.30 6.22
N LEU A 136 8.82 4.75 7.29
CA LEU A 136 7.43 5.03 7.54
C LEU A 136 7.29 6.45 8.07
N VAL A 137 6.39 7.22 7.48
CA VAL A 137 6.08 8.58 7.89
C VAL A 137 4.71 8.59 8.56
N SER A 138 4.69 8.96 9.84
CA SER A 138 3.47 9.06 10.62
C SER A 138 2.88 10.46 10.51
N VAL A 139 1.63 10.57 10.07
CA VAL A 139 0.93 11.86 9.92
C VAL A 139 -0.36 11.89 10.74
N ASP A 140 -0.59 12.99 11.45
CA ASP A 140 -1.87 13.33 12.02
C ASP A 140 -2.51 14.44 11.17
N PRO A 141 -3.56 14.10 10.39
CA PRO A 141 -4.17 15.08 9.48
C PRO A 141 -4.90 16.23 10.22
N ASN A 142 -5.15 16.08 11.52
CA ASN A 142 -5.84 17.08 12.33
C ASN A 142 -4.87 18.06 13.03
N ALA A 143 -3.56 17.84 12.92
CA ALA A 143 -2.54 18.68 13.55
C ALA A 143 -1.61 19.28 12.48
N LEU A 144 -1.70 20.58 12.23
CA LEU A 144 -0.90 21.29 11.23
C LEU A 144 0.60 21.07 11.41
N SER A 145 1.09 21.12 12.65
CA SER A 145 2.50 20.84 12.96
C SER A 145 2.92 19.42 12.58
N SER A 146 2.03 18.42 12.72
CA SER A 146 2.29 17.06 12.28
C SER A 146 2.33 16.95 10.76
N VAL A 147 1.44 17.65 10.07
CA VAL A 147 1.40 17.67 8.60
C VAL A 147 2.69 18.29 8.05
N SER A 148 3.11 19.47 8.54
CA SER A 148 4.35 20.13 8.11
C SER A 148 5.58 19.26 8.36
N ALA A 149 5.74 18.70 9.55
CA ALA A 149 6.86 17.82 9.87
C ALA A 149 6.87 16.54 9.02
N SER A 150 5.67 16.04 8.65
CA SER A 150 5.56 14.88 7.77
C SER A 150 5.93 15.22 6.33
N LEU A 151 5.54 16.40 5.83
CA LEU A 151 5.95 16.89 4.49
C LEU A 151 7.47 17.01 4.41
N GLU A 152 8.11 17.70 5.35
CA GLU A 152 9.57 17.83 5.39
C GLU A 152 10.29 16.48 5.45
N ARG A 153 9.74 15.51 6.19
CA ARG A 153 10.30 14.17 6.25
C ARG A 153 10.15 13.43 4.91
N CYS A 154 9.01 13.57 4.25
CA CYS A 154 8.78 13.00 2.91
C CYS A 154 9.72 13.63 1.87
N GLU A 155 9.92 14.94 1.91
CA GLU A 155 10.87 15.64 1.03
C GLU A 155 12.29 15.12 1.23
N ARG A 156 12.74 14.89 2.46
CA ARG A 156 14.05 14.27 2.73
C ARG A 156 14.17 12.84 2.18
N ILE A 157 13.11 12.03 2.26
CA ILE A 157 13.10 10.68 1.68
C ILE A 157 13.22 10.74 0.16
N LEU A 158 12.44 11.59 -0.48
CA LEU A 158 12.48 11.78 -1.94
C LEU A 158 13.83 12.34 -2.40
N SER A 159 14.38 13.34 -1.71
CA SER A 159 15.71 13.89 -2.00
C SER A 159 16.83 12.86 -1.85
N GLY A 160 16.65 11.85 -1.00
CA GLY A 160 17.53 10.69 -0.86
C GLY A 160 17.39 9.65 -1.99
N GLY A 161 16.60 9.93 -3.03
CA GLY A 161 16.36 9.03 -4.16
C GLY A 161 15.48 7.83 -3.82
N GLU A 162 14.66 7.91 -2.76
CA GLU A 162 13.69 6.89 -2.39
C GLU A 162 12.29 7.30 -2.82
N ASN A 163 11.43 6.32 -3.00
CA ASN A 163 10.03 6.54 -3.38
C ASN A 163 9.13 6.72 -2.16
N LEU A 164 7.92 7.22 -2.38
CA LEU A 164 6.87 7.24 -1.37
C LEU A 164 5.60 6.55 -1.90
N LEU A 165 4.99 5.73 -1.06
CA LEU A 165 3.66 5.15 -1.27
C LEU A 165 2.66 5.85 -0.37
N VAL A 166 1.60 6.37 -0.99
CA VAL A 166 0.53 7.07 -0.30
C VAL A 166 -0.82 6.47 -0.69
N PHE A 167 -1.66 6.23 0.32
CA PHE A 167 -3.07 5.92 0.12
C PHE A 167 -3.88 7.19 0.41
N PRO A 168 -4.22 7.99 -0.62
CA PRO A 168 -4.78 9.33 -0.41
C PRO A 168 -6.20 9.31 0.15
N GLU A 169 -6.87 8.16 0.10
CA GLU A 169 -8.15 7.93 0.77
C GLU A 169 -8.04 8.01 2.31
N GLY A 170 -6.82 7.91 2.85
CA GLY A 170 -6.54 7.96 4.28
C GLY A 170 -7.16 6.81 5.09
N SER A 171 -7.92 5.92 4.49
CA SER A 171 -8.46 4.72 5.14
C SER A 171 -8.82 3.67 4.10
N ARG A 172 -8.84 2.40 4.50
CA ARG A 172 -9.40 1.33 3.66
C ARG A 172 -10.84 1.63 3.31
N ALA A 173 -11.23 1.35 2.07
CA ALA A 173 -12.58 1.54 1.59
C ALA A 173 -13.61 0.84 2.50
N ARG A 174 -14.72 1.54 2.78
CA ARG A 174 -15.87 1.01 3.51
C ARG A 174 -17.00 0.56 2.58
N SER A 175 -16.93 1.02 1.36
CA SER A 175 -17.77 0.64 0.22
C SER A 175 -16.84 0.29 -0.93
N GLY A 176 -17.33 -0.33 -1.98
CA GLY A 176 -16.50 -0.73 -3.13
C GLY A 176 -15.82 0.40 -3.89
N ARG A 177 -16.08 1.66 -3.55
CA ARG A 177 -15.70 2.83 -4.33
C ARG A 177 -14.37 3.42 -3.93
N LEU A 178 -13.73 4.04 -4.93
CA LEU A 178 -12.65 4.98 -4.71
C LEU A 178 -13.17 6.17 -3.90
N GLN A 179 -12.59 6.40 -2.71
CA GLN A 179 -12.97 7.51 -1.84
C GLN A 179 -12.27 8.79 -2.31
N ARG A 180 -12.77 9.94 -1.83
CA ARG A 180 -12.12 11.22 -2.09
C ARG A 180 -10.66 11.18 -1.63
N PHE A 181 -9.78 11.76 -2.42
CA PHE A 181 -8.36 11.91 -2.11
C PHE A 181 -8.14 13.14 -1.22
N ASN A 182 -7.19 13.02 -0.28
CA ASN A 182 -6.64 14.16 0.42
C ASN A 182 -5.46 14.75 -0.36
N GLY A 183 -5.20 16.05 -0.17
CA GLY A 183 -4.20 16.78 -0.94
C GLY A 183 -2.73 16.48 -0.63
N PHE A 184 -2.42 15.73 0.45
CA PHE A 184 -1.03 15.59 0.95
C PHE A 184 -0.03 15.11 -0.11
N ALA A 185 -0.34 14.02 -0.83
CA ALA A 185 0.56 13.45 -1.84
C ALA A 185 0.76 14.40 -3.03
N PHE A 186 -0.26 15.17 -3.36
CA PHE A 186 -0.28 16.06 -4.52
C PHE A 186 0.44 17.38 -4.21
N GLU A 187 0.28 17.92 -3.00
CA GLU A 187 1.08 19.03 -2.51
C GLU A 187 2.58 18.67 -2.48
N LEU A 188 2.89 17.47 -2.00
CA LEU A 188 4.27 16.98 -1.98
C LEU A 188 4.84 16.83 -3.39
N ALA A 189 4.05 16.33 -4.35
CA ALA A 189 4.45 16.19 -5.75
C ALA A 189 4.78 17.55 -6.39
N GLN A 190 3.97 18.56 -6.14
CA GLN A 190 4.20 19.92 -6.62
C GLN A 190 5.45 20.54 -6.02
N ARG A 191 5.61 20.47 -4.69
CA ARG A 191 6.80 20.99 -4.00
C ARG A 191 8.10 20.37 -4.47
N ALA A 192 8.07 19.05 -4.71
CA ALA A 192 9.25 18.31 -5.14
C ALA A 192 9.46 18.30 -6.66
N GLY A 193 8.49 18.76 -7.47
CA GLY A 193 8.53 18.68 -8.93
C GLY A 193 8.54 17.23 -9.44
N LEU A 194 7.97 16.29 -8.69
CA LEU A 194 8.05 14.86 -8.96
C LEU A 194 6.75 14.30 -9.54
N PRO A 195 6.83 13.24 -10.37
CA PRO A 195 5.64 12.60 -10.91
C PRO A 195 4.87 11.86 -9.81
N VAL A 196 3.55 11.89 -9.94
CA VAL A 196 2.62 11.00 -9.26
C VAL A 196 2.37 9.79 -10.14
N ILE A 197 2.61 8.60 -9.63
CA ILE A 197 2.33 7.34 -10.32
C ILE A 197 1.07 6.73 -9.73
N PRO A 198 -0.07 6.76 -10.45
CA PRO A 198 -1.30 6.16 -9.96
C PRO A 198 -1.19 4.63 -10.03
N VAL A 199 -1.64 3.95 -8.97
CA VAL A 199 -1.62 2.49 -8.86
C VAL A 199 -3.03 1.99 -8.56
N ILE A 200 -3.53 1.13 -9.43
CA ILE A 200 -4.80 0.46 -9.25
C ILE A 200 -4.58 -0.89 -8.57
N ILE A 201 -5.29 -1.11 -7.49
CA ILE A 201 -5.39 -2.41 -6.84
C ILE A 201 -6.85 -2.87 -6.94
N HIS A 202 -7.07 -3.96 -7.64
CA HIS A 202 -8.34 -4.64 -7.69
C HIS A 202 -8.22 -6.04 -7.08
N SER A 203 -9.19 -6.41 -6.23
CA SER A 203 -9.29 -7.76 -5.67
C SER A 203 -10.73 -8.26 -5.83
N THR A 204 -10.90 -9.51 -6.19
CA THR A 204 -12.26 -10.10 -6.34
C THR A 204 -12.96 -10.26 -5.00
N LEU A 205 -12.20 -10.44 -3.92
CA LEU A 205 -12.71 -10.56 -2.56
C LEU A 205 -11.95 -9.62 -1.62
N PRO A 206 -12.63 -9.01 -0.64
CA PRO A 206 -11.97 -8.16 0.33
C PRO A 206 -11.22 -9.02 1.36
N PHE A 207 -9.91 -8.89 1.44
CA PHE A 207 -9.14 -9.50 2.52
C PHE A 207 -8.79 -8.46 3.58
N MET A 208 -9.27 -8.66 4.81
CA MET A 208 -9.12 -7.69 5.90
C MET A 208 -9.52 -6.25 5.49
N ALA A 209 -10.55 -6.13 4.68
CA ALA A 209 -11.19 -4.87 4.36
C ALA A 209 -12.06 -4.39 5.56
N LYS A 210 -12.69 -3.23 5.43
CA LYS A 210 -13.68 -2.76 6.42
C LYS A 210 -15.10 -3.19 6.05
N LEU A 211 -15.22 -4.39 5.50
CA LEU A 211 -16.49 -4.97 5.07
C LEU A 211 -16.82 -6.22 5.91
N PRO A 212 -18.08 -6.51 6.17
CA PRO A 212 -18.49 -7.74 6.85
C PRO A 212 -17.94 -8.99 6.15
N GLY A 213 -17.50 -9.99 6.90
CA GLY A 213 -17.00 -11.25 6.35
C GLY A 213 -15.58 -11.18 5.71
N SER A 214 -14.93 -10.02 5.70
CA SER A 214 -13.63 -9.80 5.06
C SER A 214 -12.44 -10.44 5.79
N ILE A 215 -12.61 -10.96 7.01
CA ILE A 215 -11.54 -11.64 7.75
C ILE A 215 -11.27 -13.01 7.16
N PHE A 216 -12.31 -13.73 6.77
CA PHE A 216 -12.25 -15.06 6.16
C PHE A 216 -13.05 -15.09 4.85
N PRO A 217 -12.63 -14.37 3.81
CA PRO A 217 -13.36 -14.34 2.55
C PRO A 217 -13.38 -15.75 1.94
N ARG A 218 -14.55 -16.17 1.43
CA ARG A 218 -14.71 -17.46 0.76
C ARG A 218 -14.63 -17.26 -0.75
N GLY A 219 -13.84 -18.08 -1.41
CA GLY A 219 -13.70 -18.07 -2.87
C GLY A 219 -12.26 -17.80 -3.32
N ASP A 220 -12.08 -17.69 -4.63
CA ASP A 220 -10.80 -17.37 -5.27
C ASP A 220 -10.58 -15.85 -5.22
N ASN A 221 -9.62 -15.44 -4.41
CA ASN A 221 -9.26 -14.03 -4.26
C ASN A 221 -8.16 -13.68 -5.26
N GLN A 222 -8.54 -13.04 -6.35
CA GLN A 222 -7.63 -12.63 -7.41
C GLN A 222 -7.27 -11.15 -7.25
N TYR A 223 -5.97 -10.86 -7.29
CA TYR A 223 -5.43 -9.51 -7.25
C TYR A 223 -4.93 -9.11 -8.65
N ARG A 224 -5.35 -7.92 -9.08
CA ARG A 224 -4.80 -7.22 -10.25
C ARG A 224 -4.18 -5.92 -9.79
N ILE A 225 -2.97 -5.65 -10.25
CA ILE A 225 -2.22 -4.44 -9.90
C ILE A 225 -1.80 -3.78 -11.20
N ARG A 226 -2.21 -2.54 -11.41
CA ARG A 226 -1.87 -1.75 -12.60
C ARG A 226 -1.17 -0.48 -12.18
N PHE A 227 0.04 -0.29 -12.66
CA PHE A 227 0.76 0.97 -12.57
C PHE A 227 0.43 1.76 -13.83
N LEU A 228 -0.17 2.93 -13.64
CA LEU A 228 -0.56 3.80 -14.76
C LEU A 228 0.59 4.75 -15.10
N ASP A 229 0.53 5.37 -16.29
CA ASP A 229 1.54 6.35 -16.68
C ASP A 229 1.63 7.48 -15.68
N PRO A 230 2.83 8.01 -15.44
CA PRO A 230 3.06 9.10 -14.52
C PRO A 230 2.23 10.34 -14.86
N VAL A 231 1.74 11.02 -13.85
CA VAL A 231 1.07 12.32 -13.95
C VAL A 231 2.01 13.35 -13.36
N HIS A 232 2.54 14.21 -14.22
CA HIS A 232 3.42 15.30 -13.80
C HIS A 232 2.58 16.50 -13.32
N PRO A 233 2.98 17.16 -12.22
CA PRO A 233 2.42 18.46 -11.86
C PRO A 233 2.76 19.48 -12.94
N THR A 234 1.82 20.36 -13.28
CA THR A 234 2.05 21.51 -14.15
C THR A 234 2.11 22.80 -13.33
N PRO A 235 2.69 23.89 -13.86
CA PRO A 235 2.74 25.17 -13.13
C PRO A 235 1.35 25.73 -12.75
N GLU A 236 0.32 25.35 -13.52
CA GLU A 236 -1.06 25.80 -13.33
C GLU A 236 -1.84 24.92 -12.34
N ASP A 237 -1.31 23.72 -11.99
CA ASP A 237 -1.98 22.86 -11.03
C ASP A 237 -1.82 23.42 -9.62
N ASP A 238 -2.90 23.44 -8.86
CA ASP A 238 -2.84 23.33 -7.41
C ASP A 238 -2.95 21.85 -6.98
N ALA A 239 -2.79 21.58 -5.70
CA ALA A 239 -2.85 20.20 -5.18
C ALA A 239 -4.19 19.53 -5.46
N ASP A 240 -5.29 20.31 -5.47
CA ASP A 240 -6.63 19.80 -5.72
C ASP A 240 -6.81 19.45 -7.20
N ALA A 241 -6.34 20.30 -8.12
CA ALA A 241 -6.38 20.04 -9.58
C ALA A 241 -5.58 18.78 -9.96
N LEU A 242 -4.36 18.64 -9.42
CA LEU A 242 -3.55 17.44 -9.62
C LEU A 242 -4.22 16.20 -9.05
N SER A 243 -4.79 16.30 -7.83
CA SER A 243 -5.56 15.25 -7.18
C SER A 243 -6.72 14.78 -8.03
N ASP A 244 -7.51 15.73 -8.58
CA ASP A 244 -8.67 15.44 -9.43
C ASP A 244 -8.27 14.75 -10.74
N ARG A 245 -7.16 15.16 -11.37
CA ARG A 245 -6.63 14.49 -12.58
C ARG A 245 -6.27 13.03 -12.30
N VAL A 246 -5.54 12.80 -11.20
CA VAL A 246 -5.15 11.46 -10.78
C VAL A 246 -6.38 10.62 -10.40
N TYR A 247 -7.31 11.19 -9.62
CA TYR A 247 -8.55 10.53 -9.23
C TYR A 247 -9.37 10.08 -10.44
N ARG A 248 -9.65 10.99 -11.39
CA ARG A 248 -10.44 10.65 -12.59
C ARG A 248 -9.78 9.55 -13.43
N ARG A 249 -8.44 9.58 -13.53
CA ARG A 249 -7.70 8.53 -14.23
C ARG A 249 -7.84 7.19 -13.53
N MET A 250 -7.65 7.14 -12.22
CA MET A 250 -7.80 5.92 -11.42
C MET A 250 -9.24 5.40 -11.46
N ALA A 251 -10.24 6.27 -11.33
CA ALA A 251 -11.65 5.89 -11.37
C ALA A 251 -12.04 5.28 -12.74
N ARG A 252 -11.53 5.85 -13.84
CA ARG A 252 -11.77 5.33 -15.20
C ARG A 252 -11.24 3.90 -15.36
N GLU A 253 -10.03 3.64 -14.88
CA GLU A 253 -9.39 2.31 -14.97
C GLU A 253 -9.99 1.29 -14.00
N LEU A 254 -10.47 1.75 -12.84
CA LEU A 254 -10.99 0.88 -11.80
C LEU A 254 -12.43 0.43 -12.10
N ARG A 255 -13.26 1.31 -12.67
CA ARG A 255 -14.68 1.07 -12.97
C ARG A 255 -14.93 -0.23 -13.74
N PRO A 256 -14.26 -0.53 -14.87
CA PRO A 256 -14.49 -1.78 -15.61
C PRO A 256 -14.02 -3.02 -14.84
N LEU A 257 -13.04 -2.91 -13.96
CA LEU A 257 -12.58 -4.02 -13.11
C LEU A 257 -13.57 -4.32 -11.98
N ASP A 258 -14.28 -3.31 -11.51
CA ASP A 258 -15.25 -3.42 -10.43
C ASP A 258 -16.63 -3.89 -10.91
N ALA A 259 -16.93 -3.71 -12.19
CA ALA A 259 -18.22 -4.05 -12.77
C ALA A 259 -18.62 -5.51 -12.48
N GLY A 260 -19.81 -5.72 -11.94
CA GLY A 260 -20.33 -7.04 -11.55
C GLY A 260 -19.67 -7.69 -10.35
N THR A 261 -18.78 -6.98 -9.63
CA THR A 261 -18.14 -7.46 -8.40
C THR A 261 -18.81 -6.84 -7.15
N ILE A 262 -18.35 -7.26 -5.97
CA ILE A 262 -18.75 -6.64 -4.69
C ILE A 262 -18.39 -5.15 -4.58
N TRP A 263 -17.52 -4.68 -5.48
CA TRP A 263 -17.06 -3.30 -5.57
C TRP A 263 -17.90 -2.45 -6.52
N ASP A 264 -18.83 -3.08 -7.26
CA ASP A 264 -19.74 -2.41 -8.18
C ASP A 264 -20.86 -1.70 -7.41
N THR A 265 -20.54 -0.54 -6.94
CA THR A 265 -21.48 0.31 -6.20
C THR A 265 -21.56 1.66 -6.88
N GLU A 266 -22.72 2.34 -6.96
CA GLU A 266 -22.88 3.64 -7.65
C GLU A 266 -21.96 4.78 -7.12
N PRO A 267 -21.42 5.72 -7.93
CA PRO A 267 -20.57 6.81 -7.48
C PRO A 267 -21.28 7.76 -6.51
N PRO A 268 -20.58 8.37 -5.53
CA PRO A 268 -21.18 9.44 -4.77
C PRO A 268 -21.45 10.63 -5.69
N ALA A 269 -22.63 11.24 -5.57
CA ALA A 269 -23.20 12.28 -6.44
C ALA A 269 -22.40 13.61 -6.57
N ARG A 270 -21.09 13.60 -6.31
CA ARG A 270 -20.23 14.80 -6.33
C ARG A 270 -19.08 14.76 -7.35
N TYR A 271 -19.03 13.75 -8.24
CA TYR A 271 -17.97 13.62 -9.25
C TYR A 271 -18.52 13.31 -10.66
N ASP A 272 -19.81 13.61 -10.90
CA ASP A 272 -20.40 13.60 -12.23
C ASP A 272 -20.11 14.91 -12.99
#